data_aca7427c6efda722876b1e0b587a48e4
#
_entry.id   aca7427c6efda722876b1e0b587a48e4
#
_cell.length_a   1.000
_cell.length_b   1.000
_cell.length_c   1.000
_cell.angle_alpha   90.00
_cell.angle_beta   90.00
_cell.angle_gamma   90.00
#
_symmetry.space_group_name_H-M   'P 1'
#
loop_
_entity.id
_entity.type
_entity.pdbx_description
1 polymer ?
#
loop_
_entity_poly.entity_id
_entity_poly.type
_entity_poly.pdbx_seq_one_letter_code
_entity_poly.pdbx_strand_id
1 'polypeptide(L)'
;MKLSLEVRNRGDVMIVHCEGRIVYRDEAAALSQMVSEMLDHGEKVVLDLSGVSSIDSAGIGELVSLYTRAQSRNVDLKFAAPSLRVRQLLDLTNLCSVIEVHSNLGEALSAFSPQEVCGQC
;
A
#
# COMPACT_ATOMS: atom_id res chain seq x y z
N MET A 1 1.79 1.53 -20.86
CA MET A 1 1.82 2.51 -19.79
C MET A 1 2.70 2.07 -18.69
N LYS A 2 3.53 2.94 -18.23
CA LYS A 2 4.44 2.59 -17.15
C LYS A 2 3.84 2.97 -15.81
N LEU A 3 4.32 2.31 -14.78
CA LEU A 3 3.97 2.65 -13.42
C LEU A 3 5.01 3.63 -12.90
N SER A 4 4.56 4.77 -12.41
CA SER A 4 5.43 5.76 -11.79
C SER A 4 5.25 5.70 -10.29
N LEU A 5 6.36 5.77 -9.57
CA LEU A 5 6.34 5.71 -8.12
C LEU A 5 7.02 6.96 -7.56
N GLU A 6 6.36 7.61 -6.63
CA GLU A 6 6.90 8.79 -5.98
C GLU A 6 6.87 8.56 -4.48
N VAL A 7 7.99 8.76 -3.81
CA VAL A 7 8.11 8.49 -2.39
C VAL A 7 8.17 9.81 -1.63
N ARG A 8 7.39 9.92 -0.57
CA ARG A 8 7.38 11.07 0.31
C ARG A 8 7.43 10.61 1.75
N ASN A 9 7.90 11.50 2.62
CA ASN A 9 7.89 11.25 4.05
C ASN A 9 6.83 12.08 4.72
N ARG A 10 6.16 11.49 5.67
CA ARG A 10 5.27 12.23 6.53
C ARG A 10 5.53 11.74 7.95
N GLY A 11 6.37 12.44 8.69
CA GLY A 11 6.82 11.98 9.98
C GLY A 11 7.64 10.71 9.81
N ASP A 12 7.24 9.64 10.48
CA ASP A 12 7.93 8.36 10.38
C ASP A 12 7.27 7.42 9.38
N VAL A 13 6.36 7.94 8.55
CA VAL A 13 5.65 7.14 7.57
C VAL A 13 6.14 7.46 6.18
N MET A 14 6.43 6.41 5.40
CA MET A 14 6.80 6.56 4.00
C MET A 14 5.54 6.41 3.17
N ILE A 15 5.28 7.40 2.33
CA ILE A 15 4.12 7.38 1.42
C ILE A 15 4.63 7.09 0.03
N VAL A 16 4.19 5.99 -0.56
CA VAL A 16 4.55 5.64 -1.92
C VAL A 16 3.33 5.89 -2.80
N HIS A 17 3.39 6.98 -3.57
CA HIS A 17 2.31 7.32 -4.49
C HIS A 17 2.52 6.59 -5.79
N CYS A 18 1.54 5.80 -6.20
CA CYS A 18 1.60 5.00 -7.41
C CYS A 18 0.74 5.64 -8.48
N GLU A 19 1.27 5.78 -9.68
CA GLU A 19 0.52 6.32 -10.80
C GLU A 19 0.70 5.44 -12.00
N GLY A 20 -0.40 5.08 -12.65
CA GLY A 20 -0.37 4.23 -13.82
C GLY A 20 -1.09 2.92 -13.58
N ARG A 21 -0.47 1.84 -14.01
CA ARG A 21 -1.09 0.50 -13.90
C ARG A 21 -0.16 -0.43 -13.17
N ILE A 22 -0.71 -1.13 -12.19
CA ILE A 22 0.06 -2.15 -11.48
C ILE A 22 -0.30 -3.47 -12.14
N VAL A 23 0.34 -3.73 -13.28
CA VAL A 23 0.00 -4.90 -14.08
C VAL A 23 1.27 -5.61 -14.49
N TYR A 24 1.11 -6.90 -14.69
CA TYR A 24 2.12 -7.77 -15.21
C TYR A 24 3.40 -7.67 -14.40
N ARG A 25 4.44 -8.37 -14.84
CA ARG A 25 5.54 -8.64 -13.94
C ARG A 25 6.48 -7.47 -13.71
N ASP A 26 6.78 -6.68 -14.73
CA ASP A 26 7.84 -5.68 -14.55
C ASP A 26 7.40 -4.55 -13.63
N GLU A 27 6.20 -4.02 -13.85
CA GLU A 27 5.69 -2.94 -13.02
C GLU A 27 5.40 -3.41 -11.60
N ALA A 28 4.74 -4.57 -11.50
CA ALA A 28 4.41 -5.10 -10.18
C ALA A 28 5.67 -5.47 -9.42
N ALA A 29 6.68 -6.02 -10.11
CA ALA A 29 7.91 -6.40 -9.46
C ALA A 29 8.70 -5.19 -8.96
N ALA A 30 8.70 -4.10 -9.73
CA ALA A 30 9.41 -2.89 -9.31
C ALA A 30 8.79 -2.32 -8.04
N LEU A 31 7.47 -2.27 -7.99
CA LEU A 31 6.77 -1.80 -6.80
C LEU A 31 7.08 -2.71 -5.62
N SER A 32 7.00 -4.01 -5.83
CA SER A 32 7.24 -4.98 -4.77
C SER A 32 8.65 -4.84 -4.21
N GLN A 33 9.63 -4.68 -5.08
CA GLN A 33 11.01 -4.58 -4.62
C GLN A 33 11.23 -3.33 -3.80
N MET A 34 10.73 -2.19 -4.26
CA MET A 34 10.90 -0.94 -3.54
C MET A 34 10.26 -1.00 -2.16
N VAL A 35 9.02 -1.46 -2.09
CA VAL A 35 8.30 -1.48 -0.82
C VAL A 35 8.89 -2.55 0.11
N SER A 36 9.29 -3.69 -0.45
CA SER A 36 9.92 -4.73 0.37
C SER A 36 11.15 -4.21 1.09
N GLU A 37 11.96 -3.41 0.40
CA GLU A 37 13.14 -2.85 1.04
C GLU A 37 12.79 -1.92 2.18
N MET A 38 11.74 -1.12 1.99
CA MET A 38 11.27 -0.24 3.07
C MET A 38 10.81 -1.05 4.28
N LEU A 39 10.05 -2.10 4.02
CA LEU A 39 9.55 -2.95 5.10
C LEU A 39 10.69 -3.66 5.81
N ASP A 40 11.69 -4.09 5.05
CA ASP A 40 12.84 -4.76 5.65
C ASP A 40 13.62 -3.84 6.56
N HIS A 41 13.57 -2.53 6.30
CA HIS A 41 14.19 -1.54 7.18
C HIS A 41 13.29 -1.11 8.33
N GLY A 42 12.12 -1.71 8.46
CA GLY A 42 11.22 -1.41 9.56
C GLY A 42 10.41 -0.14 9.38
N GLU A 43 10.32 0.36 8.16
CA GLU A 43 9.61 1.61 7.91
C GLU A 43 8.12 1.39 7.77
N LYS A 44 7.32 2.30 8.32
CA LYS A 44 5.88 2.28 8.13
C LYS A 44 5.59 2.81 6.73
N VAL A 45 4.73 2.12 5.99
CA VAL A 45 4.50 2.45 4.60
C VAL A 45 3.00 2.57 4.31
N VAL A 46 2.63 3.60 3.55
CA VAL A 46 1.31 3.73 2.95
C VAL A 46 1.48 3.70 1.45
N LEU A 47 0.76 2.79 0.78
CA LEU A 47 0.70 2.79 -0.66
C LEU A 47 -0.52 3.60 -1.08
N ASP A 48 -0.27 4.74 -1.71
CA ASP A 48 -1.33 5.62 -2.20
C ASP A 48 -1.70 5.17 -3.60
N LEU A 49 -2.89 4.62 -3.73
CA LEU A 49 -3.36 4.04 -4.98
C LEU A 49 -4.24 4.99 -5.79
N SER A 50 -4.31 6.26 -5.39
CA SER A 50 -5.22 7.21 -6.04
C SER A 50 -4.91 7.42 -7.51
N GLY A 51 -3.65 7.25 -7.91
CA GLY A 51 -3.26 7.40 -9.31
C GLY A 51 -3.23 6.11 -10.09
N VAL A 52 -3.67 5.00 -9.48
CA VAL A 52 -3.63 3.69 -10.15
C VAL A 52 -4.93 3.50 -10.93
N SER A 53 -4.81 3.39 -12.24
CA SER A 53 -5.99 3.25 -13.09
C SER A 53 -6.44 1.80 -13.22
N SER A 54 -5.54 0.85 -13.02
CA SER A 54 -5.90 -0.56 -13.20
C SER A 54 -4.88 -1.44 -12.49
N ILE A 55 -5.34 -2.65 -12.12
CA ILE A 55 -4.48 -3.63 -11.50
C ILE A 55 -4.94 -5.00 -12.01
N ASP A 56 -4.02 -5.89 -12.31
CA ASP A 56 -4.37 -7.23 -12.74
C ASP A 56 -4.04 -8.24 -11.64
N SER A 57 -4.22 -9.52 -11.92
CA SER A 57 -4.02 -10.55 -10.91
C SER A 57 -2.56 -10.59 -10.44
N ALA A 58 -1.60 -10.28 -11.29
CA ALA A 58 -0.21 -10.22 -10.88
C ALA A 58 0.01 -9.08 -9.91
N GLY A 59 -0.59 -7.91 -10.19
CA GLY A 59 -0.50 -6.78 -9.28
C GLY A 59 -1.18 -7.05 -7.95
N ILE A 60 -2.36 -7.65 -8.00
CA ILE A 60 -3.06 -8.02 -6.77
C ILE A 60 -2.20 -8.97 -5.93
N GLY A 61 -1.58 -9.95 -6.57
CA GLY A 61 -0.71 -10.88 -5.89
C GLY A 61 0.45 -10.20 -5.20
N GLU A 62 1.02 -9.17 -5.86
CA GLU A 62 2.12 -8.43 -5.25
C GLU A 62 1.66 -7.64 -4.03
N LEU A 63 0.47 -7.03 -4.11
CA LEU A 63 -0.05 -6.30 -2.95
C LEU A 63 -0.24 -7.23 -1.75
N VAL A 64 -0.76 -8.43 -1.99
CA VAL A 64 -0.96 -9.40 -0.93
C VAL A 64 0.38 -9.86 -0.37
N SER A 65 1.35 -10.11 -1.24
CA SER A 65 2.69 -10.51 -0.81
C SER A 65 3.34 -9.45 0.07
N LEU A 66 3.18 -8.19 -0.31
CA LEU A 66 3.74 -7.10 0.48
C LEU A 66 3.07 -7.01 1.86
N TYR A 67 1.76 -7.17 1.89
CA TYR A 67 1.05 -7.12 3.15
C TYR A 67 1.49 -8.27 4.06
N THR A 68 1.63 -9.47 3.50
CA THR A 68 2.09 -10.63 4.25
C THR A 68 3.50 -10.41 4.78
N ARG A 69 4.36 -9.81 3.96
CA ARG A 69 5.73 -9.53 4.38
C ARG A 69 5.74 -8.54 5.54
N ALA A 70 4.92 -7.50 5.46
CA ALA A 70 4.83 -6.53 6.54
C ALA A 70 4.39 -7.21 7.84
N GLN A 71 3.39 -8.06 7.74
CA GLN A 71 2.91 -8.79 8.91
C GLN A 71 4.02 -9.63 9.54
N SER A 72 4.79 -10.33 8.72
CA SER A 72 5.83 -11.20 9.23
C SER A 72 6.97 -10.42 9.88
N ARG A 73 7.11 -9.15 9.53
CA ARG A 73 8.17 -8.32 10.12
C ARG A 73 7.64 -7.38 11.20
N ASN A 74 6.35 -7.48 11.51
CA ASN A 74 5.71 -6.60 12.50
C ASN A 74 5.83 -5.13 12.12
N VAL A 75 5.69 -4.83 10.83
CA VAL A 75 5.75 -3.48 10.32
C VAL A 75 4.40 -3.14 9.72
N ASP A 76 3.96 -1.90 9.86
CA ASP A 76 2.66 -1.48 9.36
C ASP A 76 2.74 -1.13 7.88
N LEU A 77 1.85 -1.73 7.10
CA LEU A 77 1.66 -1.40 5.70
C LEU A 77 0.17 -1.19 5.47
N LYS A 78 -0.19 -0.04 4.93
CA LYS A 78 -1.58 0.28 4.67
C LYS A 78 -1.73 0.72 3.22
N PHE A 79 -2.93 0.56 2.69
CA PHE A 79 -3.25 0.98 1.33
C PHE A 79 -4.28 2.09 1.42
N ALA A 80 -4.18 3.08 0.53
CA ALA A 80 -5.03 4.26 0.64
C ALA A 80 -5.59 4.70 -0.70
N ALA A 81 -6.81 5.21 -0.68
CA ALA A 81 -7.42 5.94 -1.78
C ALA A 81 -7.48 5.15 -3.09
N PRO A 82 -7.90 3.88 -3.08
CA PRO A 82 -8.00 3.16 -4.35
C PRO A 82 -9.03 3.85 -5.23
N SER A 83 -8.72 3.93 -6.53
CA SER A 83 -9.70 4.42 -7.48
C SER A 83 -10.91 3.50 -7.49
N LEU A 84 -12.02 3.98 -8.05
CA LEU A 84 -13.23 3.16 -8.07
C LEU A 84 -12.99 1.82 -8.74
N ARG A 85 -12.25 1.82 -9.83
CA ARG A 85 -11.97 0.58 -10.54
C ARG A 85 -11.14 -0.38 -9.71
N VAL A 86 -10.10 0.13 -9.06
CA VAL A 86 -9.26 -0.72 -8.21
C VAL A 86 -10.05 -1.22 -7.03
N ARG A 87 -10.89 -0.37 -6.44
CA ARG A 87 -11.73 -0.77 -5.32
C ARG A 87 -12.66 -1.89 -5.71
N GLN A 88 -13.25 -1.80 -6.90
CA GLN A 88 -14.13 -2.85 -7.39
C GLN A 88 -13.39 -4.18 -7.53
N LEU A 89 -12.16 -4.13 -8.02
CA LEU A 89 -11.36 -5.34 -8.16
C LEU A 89 -11.00 -5.93 -6.81
N LEU A 90 -10.67 -5.09 -5.85
CA LEU A 90 -10.37 -5.56 -4.50
C LEU A 90 -11.60 -6.18 -3.86
N ASP A 91 -12.77 -5.58 -4.08
CA ASP A 91 -14.01 -6.13 -3.54
C ASP A 91 -14.35 -7.48 -4.18
N LEU A 92 -14.17 -7.60 -5.49
CA LEU A 92 -14.48 -8.85 -6.19
C LEU A 92 -13.58 -9.99 -5.73
N THR A 93 -12.35 -9.70 -5.39
CA THR A 93 -11.41 -10.70 -4.92
C THR A 93 -11.45 -10.86 -3.41
N ASN A 94 -12.31 -10.11 -2.74
CA ASN A 94 -12.48 -10.16 -1.29
C ASN A 94 -11.21 -9.77 -0.54
N LEU A 95 -10.35 -8.99 -1.17
CA LEU A 95 -9.10 -8.60 -0.55
C LEU A 95 -9.27 -7.52 0.51
N CYS A 96 -10.37 -6.77 0.45
CA CYS A 96 -10.61 -5.75 1.46
C CYS A 96 -10.75 -6.36 2.87
N SER A 97 -11.00 -7.65 2.96
CA SER A 97 -11.05 -8.32 4.25
C SER A 97 -9.68 -8.89 4.66
N VAL A 98 -8.71 -8.88 3.76
CA VAL A 98 -7.38 -9.42 4.02
C VAL A 98 -6.38 -8.32 4.27
N ILE A 99 -6.40 -7.28 3.44
CA ILE A 99 -5.46 -6.17 3.56
C ILE A 99 -6.18 -4.95 4.12
N GLU A 100 -5.41 -4.04 4.70
CA GLU A 100 -5.98 -2.85 5.30
C GLU A 100 -6.03 -1.73 4.27
N VAL A 101 -7.24 -1.36 3.86
CA VAL A 101 -7.47 -0.35 2.82
C VAL A 101 -8.28 0.79 3.40
N HIS A 102 -7.81 2.01 3.22
CA HIS A 102 -8.49 3.21 3.70
C HIS A 102 -9.00 4.02 2.52
N SER A 103 -10.08 4.75 2.74
CA SER A 103 -10.74 5.48 1.67
C SER A 103 -9.90 6.63 1.14
N ASN A 104 -9.04 7.20 1.96
CA ASN A 104 -8.19 8.30 1.53
C ASN A 104 -6.89 8.28 2.32
N LEU A 105 -5.93 9.08 1.85
CA LEU A 105 -4.60 9.10 2.44
C LEU A 105 -4.63 9.60 3.88
N GLY A 106 -5.46 10.60 4.16
CA GLY A 106 -5.56 11.13 5.52
C GLY A 106 -6.00 10.08 6.52
N GLU A 107 -7.00 9.26 6.15
CA GLU A 107 -7.45 8.20 7.04
C GLU A 107 -6.37 7.16 7.26
N ALA A 108 -5.63 6.81 6.19
CA ALA A 108 -4.56 5.84 6.32
C ALA A 108 -3.47 6.35 7.26
N LEU A 109 -3.10 7.61 7.11
CA LEU A 109 -2.07 8.19 7.98
C LEU A 109 -2.53 8.26 9.42
N SER A 110 -3.80 8.58 9.65
CA SER A 110 -4.35 8.63 11.00
C SER A 110 -4.41 7.26 11.67
N ALA A 111 -4.47 6.22 10.88
CA ALA A 111 -4.58 4.87 11.42
C ALA A 111 -3.24 4.33 11.93
N PHE A 112 -2.13 4.98 11.60
CA PHE A 112 -0.87 4.64 12.22
C PHE A 112 -0.92 5.17 13.65
N SER A 113 -0.80 4.29 14.59
CA SER A 113 -0.99 4.66 15.93
C SER A 113 0.05 5.62 16.38
N PRO A 114 -0.35 6.70 16.97
CA PRO A 114 0.58 7.54 17.59
C PRO A 114 0.96 6.82 18.77
N GLN A 115 1.48 6.21 18.92
CA GLN A 115 1.88 5.68 20.00
C GLN A 115 1.80 6.56 21.06
N GLU A 116 1.46 7.34 20.83
CA GLU A 116 1.20 8.05 21.60
C GLU A 116 0.26 8.09 22.20
N VAL A 117 0.07 7.80 22.20
CA VAL A 117 -0.60 7.74 22.60
C VAL A 117 -0.98 7.37 23.34
N CYS A 118 -0.93 7.22 23.36
CA CYS A 118 -1.33 6.96 23.92
C CYS A 118 -1.61 6.82 24.67
N GLY A 119 -1.50 6.72 24.65
CA GLY A 119 -1.80 6.74 25.14
C GLY A 119 -2.34 6.54 25.66
N GLN A 120 -2.58 6.61 25.49
CA GLN A 120 -3.21 6.58 25.80
C GLN A 120 -3.44 6.24 26.27
N CYS A 121 -3.11 6.19 26.16
CA CYS A 121 -3.42 6.08 26.39
C CYS A 121 -3.68 5.99 26.67
#